data_f7e7d230b19a6de616dfa123882cec76
#
_entry.id   f7e7d230b19a6de616dfa123882cec76
#
_cell.length_a   1.000
_cell.length_b   1.000
_cell.length_c   1.000
_cell.angle_alpha   90.00
_cell.angle_beta   90.00
_cell.angle_gamma   90.00
#
_symmetry.space_group_name_H-M   'P 1'
#
loop_
_entity.id
_entity.type
_entity.pdbx_description
1 polymer ?
#
loop_
_entity_poly.entity_id
_entity_poly.type
_entity_poly.pdbx_seq_one_letter_code
_entity_poly.pdbx_strand_id
1 'polypeptide(L)'
;MTVEAYKRFVGETSGKMPRTPSFNQGWKNGQMPIVNVTWDEAQAYCAWTGGRLPTEAEWEYAVRAGSAEARYGPVNEIGWYDGNSGGRTHEVGQKRANGFGLYDMLGNVWEWVNDWYDARYYENSPSADPPGPSEGKGRVVRGGAWVVDPWLLRTAVRCRYAPVDWGAVIGFRCARVVVP
;
A
#
# COMPACT_ATOMS: atom_id res chain seq x y z
N MET A 1 1.02 -3.91 5.64
CA MET A 1 0.71 -4.32 7.06
C MET A 1 0.11 -5.71 7.09
N THR A 2 0.44 -6.54 8.09
CA THR A 2 -0.10 -7.90 8.21
C THR A 2 -1.40 -7.94 9.02
N VAL A 3 -2.18 -9.01 8.81
CA VAL A 3 -3.38 -9.29 9.61
C VAL A 3 -3.05 -9.41 11.10
N GLU A 4 -1.97 -10.08 11.46
CA GLU A 4 -1.54 -10.24 12.85
C GLU A 4 -1.24 -8.90 13.52
N ALA A 5 -0.53 -8.02 12.84
CA ALA A 5 -0.24 -6.68 13.34
C ALA A 5 -1.51 -5.85 13.52
N TYR A 6 -2.46 -5.96 12.59
CA TYR A 6 -3.73 -5.26 12.68
C TYR A 6 -4.63 -5.81 13.82
N LYS A 7 -4.61 -7.12 14.07
CA LYS A 7 -5.30 -7.72 15.24
C LYS A 7 -4.82 -7.14 16.56
N ARG A 8 -3.51 -6.89 16.71
CA ARG A 8 -2.97 -6.22 17.92
C ARG A 8 -3.53 -4.83 18.09
N PHE A 9 -3.54 -4.03 17.03
CA PHE A 9 -4.17 -2.70 17.04
C PHE A 9 -5.63 -2.75 17.51
N VAL A 10 -6.43 -3.66 16.93
CA VAL A 10 -7.84 -3.83 17.32
C VAL A 10 -7.99 -4.27 18.77
N GLY A 11 -7.11 -5.14 19.25
CA GLY A 11 -7.11 -5.61 20.66
C GLY A 11 -6.75 -4.54 21.68
N GLU A 12 -5.97 -3.52 21.26
CA GLU A 12 -5.51 -2.42 22.14
C GLU A 12 -6.35 -1.13 22.01
N THR A 13 -7.29 -1.13 21.06
CA THR A 13 -8.15 0.02 20.78
C THR A 13 -9.62 -0.41 20.73
N SER A 14 -10.54 0.53 20.56
CA SER A 14 -11.95 0.23 20.31
C SER A 14 -12.25 -0.12 18.83
N GLY A 15 -11.23 -0.32 18.01
CA GLY A 15 -11.34 -0.69 16.61
C GLY A 15 -12.01 -2.05 16.38
N LYS A 16 -12.35 -2.32 15.12
CA LYS A 16 -12.91 -3.61 14.70
C LYS A 16 -12.09 -4.18 13.56
N MET A 17 -12.01 -5.51 13.50
CA MET A 17 -11.45 -6.17 12.34
C MET A 17 -12.34 -5.91 11.10
N PRO A 18 -11.74 -5.61 9.95
CA PRO A 18 -12.50 -5.46 8.72
C PRO A 18 -13.15 -6.78 8.30
N ARG A 19 -14.08 -6.73 7.32
CA ARG A 19 -14.70 -7.91 6.75
C ARG A 19 -13.62 -8.86 6.17
N THR A 20 -13.73 -10.16 6.46
CA THR A 20 -12.79 -11.15 5.94
C THR A 20 -12.95 -11.36 4.43
N PRO A 21 -11.87 -11.41 3.66
CA PRO A 21 -11.93 -11.84 2.26
C PRO A 21 -12.14 -13.36 2.18
N SER A 22 -12.67 -13.84 1.05
CA SER A 22 -12.94 -15.27 0.85
C SER A 22 -11.69 -16.15 0.96
N PHE A 23 -10.55 -15.63 0.56
CA PHE A 23 -9.26 -16.34 0.58
C PHE A 23 -8.54 -16.32 1.94
N ASN A 24 -9.06 -15.59 2.95
CA ASN A 24 -8.55 -15.61 4.33
C ASN A 24 -9.70 -15.50 5.34
N GLN A 25 -10.63 -16.44 5.28
CA GLN A 25 -11.82 -16.49 6.15
C GLN A 25 -11.42 -16.51 7.63
N GLY A 26 -12.09 -15.67 8.43
CA GLY A 26 -11.82 -15.53 9.86
C GLY A 26 -10.43 -14.96 10.17
N TRP A 27 -9.75 -14.40 9.19
CA TRP A 27 -8.39 -13.88 9.33
C TRP A 27 -7.42 -14.92 9.94
N LYS A 28 -7.55 -16.21 9.51
CA LYS A 28 -6.77 -17.32 10.06
C LYS A 28 -5.28 -17.20 9.78
N ASN A 29 -4.90 -16.72 8.58
CA ASN A 29 -3.50 -16.50 8.25
C ASN A 29 -3.09 -15.07 8.63
N GLY A 30 -2.31 -14.96 9.69
CA GLY A 30 -1.82 -13.70 10.23
C GLY A 30 -0.73 -13.03 9.40
N GLN A 31 -0.03 -13.78 8.53
CA GLN A 31 1.06 -13.26 7.69
C GLN A 31 0.56 -12.67 6.35
N MET A 32 -0.71 -12.81 6.04
CA MET A 32 -1.33 -12.16 4.88
C MET A 32 -1.40 -10.65 5.10
N PRO A 33 -1.36 -9.84 4.03
CA PRO A 33 -1.64 -8.41 4.16
C PRO A 33 -3.07 -8.18 4.67
N ILE A 34 -3.24 -7.20 5.55
CA ILE A 34 -4.58 -6.73 5.90
C ILE A 34 -5.19 -6.04 4.68
N VAL A 35 -6.43 -6.34 4.38
CA VAL A 35 -7.23 -5.76 3.29
C VAL A 35 -8.62 -5.39 3.79
N ASN A 36 -9.46 -4.81 2.94
CA ASN A 36 -10.80 -4.34 3.28
C ASN A 36 -10.79 -3.22 4.33
N VAL A 37 -9.76 -2.41 4.33
CA VAL A 37 -9.59 -1.24 5.20
C VAL A 37 -9.85 0.04 4.42
N THR A 38 -10.55 0.98 5.03
CA THR A 38 -10.72 2.36 4.54
C THR A 38 -9.44 3.18 4.75
N TRP A 39 -9.36 4.35 4.13
CA TRP A 39 -8.24 5.26 4.33
C TRP A 39 -8.12 5.71 5.79
N ASP A 40 -9.24 6.05 6.44
CA ASP A 40 -9.27 6.48 7.84
C ASP A 40 -8.80 5.37 8.79
N GLU A 41 -9.21 4.12 8.55
CA GLU A 41 -8.76 2.96 9.33
C GLU A 41 -7.27 2.71 9.18
N ALA A 42 -6.72 2.86 7.96
CA ALA A 42 -5.29 2.75 7.70
C ALA A 42 -4.50 3.87 8.40
N GLN A 43 -5.01 5.11 8.37
CA GLN A 43 -4.42 6.25 9.05
C GLN A 43 -4.43 6.07 10.58
N ALA A 44 -5.56 5.60 11.14
CA ALA A 44 -5.68 5.33 12.57
C ALA A 44 -4.68 4.26 13.05
N TYR A 45 -4.50 3.18 12.27
CA TYR A 45 -3.49 2.18 12.55
C TYR A 45 -2.08 2.79 12.57
N CYS A 46 -1.71 3.55 11.53
CA CYS A 46 -0.38 4.14 11.44
C CYS A 46 -0.12 5.13 12.59
N ALA A 47 -1.12 5.93 12.98
CA ALA A 47 -1.03 6.82 14.12
C ALA A 47 -0.83 6.07 15.45
N TRP A 48 -1.54 4.94 15.65
CA TRP A 48 -1.36 4.09 16.83
C TRP A 48 0.09 3.56 16.94
N THR A 49 0.75 3.25 15.81
CA THR A 49 2.16 2.82 15.81
C THR A 49 3.17 3.98 16.00
N GLY A 50 2.70 5.21 16.16
CA GLY A 50 3.55 6.41 16.22
C GLY A 50 4.09 6.85 14.85
N GLY A 51 3.40 6.47 13.77
CA GLY A 51 3.71 6.83 12.40
C GLY A 51 2.53 7.49 11.69
N ARG A 52 2.55 7.46 10.37
CA ARG A 52 1.50 7.97 9.48
C ARG A 52 1.50 7.18 8.16
N LEU A 53 0.49 7.37 7.33
CA LEU A 53 0.62 6.95 5.94
C LEU A 53 1.74 7.73 5.26
N PRO A 54 2.52 7.13 4.35
CA PRO A 54 3.51 7.86 3.55
C PRO A 54 2.80 8.86 2.64
N THR A 55 3.45 9.95 2.29
CA THR A 55 3.03 10.73 1.12
C THR A 55 3.24 9.92 -0.15
N GLU A 56 2.58 10.29 -1.23
CA GLU A 56 2.76 9.62 -2.51
C GLU A 56 4.22 9.71 -2.99
N ALA A 57 4.86 10.85 -2.80
CA ALA A 57 6.27 11.06 -3.15
C ALA A 57 7.21 10.18 -2.31
N GLU A 58 6.98 10.07 -1.01
CA GLU A 58 7.75 9.16 -0.15
C GLU A 58 7.59 7.70 -0.57
N TRP A 59 6.36 7.30 -0.90
CA TRP A 59 6.09 5.95 -1.38
C TRP A 59 6.84 5.67 -2.71
N GLU A 60 6.80 6.62 -3.66
CA GLU A 60 7.52 6.48 -4.94
C GLU A 60 9.03 6.48 -4.76
N TYR A 61 9.57 7.33 -3.91
CA TYR A 61 10.98 7.29 -3.54
C TYR A 61 11.38 5.92 -2.95
N ALA A 62 10.56 5.41 -2.05
CA ALA A 62 10.80 4.13 -1.38
C ALA A 62 10.74 2.94 -2.35
N VAL A 63 9.77 2.89 -3.30
CA VAL A 63 9.70 1.79 -4.27
C VAL A 63 10.85 1.81 -5.26
N ARG A 64 11.29 3.00 -5.69
CA ARG A 64 12.41 3.16 -6.62
C ARG A 64 13.74 2.74 -6.01
N ALA A 65 13.97 3.04 -4.75
CA ALA A 65 15.21 2.71 -4.04
C ALA A 65 16.48 3.07 -4.86
N GLY A 66 16.47 4.25 -5.49
CA GLY A 66 17.53 4.73 -6.34
C GLY A 66 17.47 4.30 -7.82
N SER A 67 16.52 3.44 -8.20
CA SER A 67 16.35 3.01 -9.60
C SER A 67 15.53 4.02 -10.40
N ALA A 68 15.99 4.33 -11.63
CA ALA A 68 15.21 5.09 -12.61
C ALA A 68 14.24 4.24 -13.43
N GLU A 69 14.34 2.92 -13.34
CA GLU A 69 13.58 1.97 -14.12
C GLU A 69 12.08 1.95 -13.75
N ALA A 70 11.26 1.46 -14.66
CA ALA A 70 9.83 1.29 -14.41
C ALA A 70 9.52 0.28 -13.30
N ARG A 71 10.46 -0.63 -12.99
CA ARG A 71 10.40 -1.65 -11.93
C ARG A 71 11.80 -1.87 -11.36
N TYR A 72 11.88 -2.29 -10.11
CA TYR A 72 13.17 -2.66 -9.49
C TYR A 72 13.61 -4.11 -9.78
N GLY A 73 12.94 -4.78 -10.74
CA GLY A 73 13.32 -6.12 -11.19
C GLY A 73 12.27 -6.76 -12.11
N PRO A 74 12.51 -8.02 -12.54
CA PRO A 74 11.56 -8.81 -13.31
C PRO A 74 10.26 -9.00 -12.53
N VAL A 75 9.11 -8.74 -13.18
CA VAL A 75 7.80 -8.67 -12.50
C VAL A 75 7.45 -9.93 -11.72
N ASN A 76 7.80 -11.11 -12.23
CA ASN A 76 7.53 -12.39 -11.55
C ASN A 76 8.33 -12.57 -10.24
N GLU A 77 9.47 -11.91 -10.13
CA GLU A 77 10.34 -11.99 -8.95
C GLU A 77 9.94 -11.02 -7.86
N ILE A 78 9.32 -9.88 -8.22
CA ILE A 78 9.10 -8.75 -7.33
C ILE A 78 7.65 -8.54 -6.90
N GLY A 79 6.67 -9.16 -7.59
CA GLY A 79 5.27 -8.88 -7.29
C GLY A 79 4.31 -10.03 -7.57
N TRP A 80 3.20 -10.02 -6.83
CA TRP A 80 2.03 -10.85 -7.04
C TRP A 80 0.99 -10.07 -7.83
N TYR A 81 0.60 -10.58 -9.00
CA TYR A 81 -0.35 -9.96 -9.94
C TYR A 81 -1.23 -11.05 -10.56
N ASP A 82 -2.17 -10.71 -11.43
CA ASP A 82 -3.16 -11.65 -11.98
C ASP A 82 -2.53 -12.92 -12.57
N GLY A 83 -1.44 -12.77 -13.32
CA GLY A 83 -0.75 -13.90 -13.98
C GLY A 83 -0.03 -14.88 -13.05
N ASN A 84 0.18 -14.58 -11.78
CA ASN A 84 0.94 -15.43 -10.86
C ASN A 84 0.36 -15.53 -9.44
N SER A 85 -0.71 -14.79 -9.12
CA SER A 85 -1.29 -14.76 -7.77
C SER A 85 -2.24 -15.92 -7.46
N GLY A 86 -2.74 -16.62 -8.48
CA GLY A 86 -3.78 -17.64 -8.28
C GLY A 86 -5.09 -17.08 -7.70
N GLY A 87 -5.42 -15.81 -8.01
CA GLY A 87 -6.68 -15.18 -7.62
C GLY A 87 -6.78 -14.76 -6.15
N ARG A 88 -5.65 -14.48 -5.48
CA ARG A 88 -5.62 -14.11 -4.04
C ARG A 88 -4.38 -13.31 -3.68
N THR A 89 -4.40 -12.70 -2.48
CA THR A 89 -3.19 -12.19 -1.83
C THR A 89 -2.29 -13.32 -1.37
N HIS A 90 -1.04 -13.03 -1.13
CA HIS A 90 -0.02 -13.94 -0.58
C HIS A 90 0.56 -13.38 0.71
N GLU A 91 1.17 -14.24 1.52
CA GLU A 91 1.93 -13.82 2.69
C GLU A 91 2.97 -12.77 2.31
N VAL A 92 3.19 -11.83 3.20
CA VAL A 92 4.13 -10.75 2.94
C VAL A 92 5.57 -11.26 2.88
N GLY A 93 6.43 -10.57 2.10
CA GLY A 93 7.86 -10.85 2.05
C GLY A 93 8.25 -12.09 1.24
N GLN A 94 7.35 -12.65 0.41
CA GLN A 94 7.62 -13.85 -0.40
C GLN A 94 8.35 -13.55 -1.71
N LYS A 95 8.34 -12.30 -2.16
CA LYS A 95 9.01 -11.87 -3.38
C LYS A 95 10.30 -11.11 -3.05
N ARG A 96 11.11 -10.84 -4.06
CA ARG A 96 12.37 -10.11 -3.89
C ARG A 96 12.14 -8.67 -3.41
N ALA A 97 12.89 -8.25 -2.40
CA ALA A 97 12.92 -6.87 -1.93
C ALA A 97 13.57 -5.93 -2.97
N ASN A 98 13.27 -4.64 -2.86
CA ASN A 98 13.97 -3.59 -3.62
C ASN A 98 15.34 -3.25 -2.98
N GLY A 99 16.04 -2.25 -3.53
CA GLY A 99 17.36 -1.82 -3.06
C GLY A 99 17.39 -1.25 -1.63
N PHE A 100 16.24 -0.88 -1.06
CA PHE A 100 16.11 -0.46 0.34
C PHE A 100 15.67 -1.60 1.27
N GLY A 101 15.59 -2.84 0.77
CA GLY A 101 15.15 -4.00 1.56
C GLY A 101 13.63 -4.04 1.77
N LEU A 102 12.84 -3.27 1.02
CA LEU A 102 11.38 -3.23 1.15
C LEU A 102 10.74 -4.28 0.23
N TYR A 103 9.87 -5.09 0.84
CA TYR A 103 9.11 -6.14 0.16
C TYR A 103 7.74 -5.66 -0.29
N ASP A 104 7.17 -6.34 -1.28
CA ASP A 104 5.79 -6.16 -1.78
C ASP A 104 5.46 -4.71 -2.17
N MET A 105 6.47 -3.95 -2.62
CA MET A 105 6.29 -2.59 -3.10
C MET A 105 5.52 -2.54 -4.43
N LEU A 106 5.51 -3.64 -5.19
CA LEU A 106 4.73 -3.79 -6.41
C LEU A 106 3.95 -5.11 -6.35
N GLY A 107 2.63 -5.04 -6.54
CA GLY A 107 1.71 -6.18 -6.46
C GLY A 107 1.24 -6.51 -5.04
N ASN A 108 0.66 -7.67 -4.86
CA ASN A 108 -0.05 -8.15 -3.68
C ASN A 108 -1.30 -7.33 -3.38
N VAL A 109 -1.16 -6.11 -2.87
CA VAL A 109 -2.27 -5.17 -2.61
C VAL A 109 -1.93 -3.75 -3.02
N TRP A 110 -2.89 -2.99 -3.52
CA TRP A 110 -2.80 -1.54 -3.60
C TRP A 110 -2.60 -0.98 -2.19
N GLU A 111 -1.81 0.07 -2.07
CA GLU A 111 -1.50 0.68 -0.77
C GLU A 111 -1.99 2.11 -0.69
N TRP A 112 -2.83 2.41 0.31
CA TRP A 112 -3.20 3.76 0.65
C TRP A 112 -1.98 4.61 0.96
N VAL A 113 -1.97 5.83 0.42
CA VAL A 113 -1.03 6.89 0.82
C VAL A 113 -1.80 8.11 1.33
N ASN A 114 -1.10 9.09 1.86
CA ASN A 114 -1.73 10.25 2.50
C ASN A 114 -2.44 11.19 1.52
N ASP A 115 -1.99 11.26 0.28
CA ASP A 115 -2.32 12.31 -0.67
C ASP A 115 -3.72 12.16 -1.25
N TRP A 116 -4.37 13.31 -1.49
CA TRP A 116 -5.48 13.39 -2.42
C TRP A 116 -4.99 13.20 -3.86
N TYR A 117 -5.82 12.63 -4.69
CA TYR A 117 -5.48 12.40 -6.09
C TYR A 117 -5.83 13.62 -6.95
N ASP A 118 -4.83 14.17 -7.64
CA ASP A 118 -4.98 15.04 -8.79
C ASP A 118 -4.08 14.52 -9.92
N ALA A 119 -4.64 14.37 -11.13
CA ALA A 119 -3.93 13.86 -12.29
C ALA A 119 -2.78 14.78 -12.75
N ARG A 120 -2.89 16.10 -12.46
CA ARG A 120 -1.94 17.12 -12.88
C ARG A 120 -1.06 17.67 -11.78
N TYR A 121 -1.20 17.16 -10.57
CA TYR A 121 -0.48 17.70 -9.41
C TYR A 121 1.03 17.87 -9.68
N TYR A 122 1.65 16.88 -10.27
CA TYR A 122 3.12 16.91 -10.50
C TYR A 122 3.58 17.83 -11.64
N GLU A 123 2.68 18.43 -12.42
CA GLU A 123 3.02 19.46 -13.40
C GLU A 123 3.52 20.76 -12.72
N ASN A 124 3.04 21.06 -11.50
CA ASN A 124 3.33 22.27 -10.76
C ASN A 124 3.65 22.02 -9.28
N SER A 125 4.00 20.79 -8.90
CA SER A 125 4.34 20.48 -7.51
C SER A 125 5.70 21.04 -7.09
N PRO A 126 5.93 21.27 -5.79
CA PRO A 126 7.27 21.51 -5.28
C PRO A 126 8.23 20.39 -5.70
N SER A 127 9.48 20.74 -5.98
CA SER A 127 10.53 19.77 -6.35
C SER A 127 11.04 18.95 -5.15
N ALA A 128 10.84 19.43 -3.93
CA ALA A 128 11.22 18.77 -2.69
C ALA A 128 9.98 18.56 -1.82
N ASP A 129 9.87 17.36 -1.27
CA ASP A 129 8.84 16.95 -0.30
C ASP A 129 7.41 17.39 -0.66
N PRO A 130 6.92 17.10 -1.89
CA PRO A 130 5.59 17.54 -2.31
C PRO A 130 4.51 16.95 -1.39
N PRO A 131 3.66 17.79 -0.76
CA PRO A 131 2.69 17.33 0.24
C PRO A 131 1.43 16.71 -0.36
N GLY A 132 1.26 16.73 -1.68
CA GLY A 132 0.03 16.40 -2.37
C GLY A 132 -0.97 17.57 -2.40
N PRO A 133 -2.08 17.43 -3.16
CA PRO A 133 -3.17 18.39 -3.16
C PRO A 133 -3.80 18.55 -1.77
N SER A 134 -4.28 19.76 -1.44
CA SER A 134 -4.96 20.03 -0.16
C SER A 134 -6.34 19.39 -0.05
N GLU A 135 -6.99 19.11 -1.19
CA GLU A 135 -8.32 18.51 -1.26
C GLU A 135 -8.46 17.63 -2.50
N GLY A 136 -9.49 16.79 -2.54
CA GLY A 136 -9.79 15.91 -3.66
C GLY A 136 -11.00 15.02 -3.41
N LYS A 137 -11.39 14.26 -4.42
CA LYS A 137 -12.51 13.30 -4.34
C LYS A 137 -12.07 11.88 -4.01
N GLY A 138 -10.79 11.58 -4.13
CA GLY A 138 -10.22 10.27 -3.87
C GLY A 138 -8.81 10.38 -3.33
N ARG A 139 -8.44 9.43 -2.48
CA ARG A 139 -7.07 9.25 -1.99
C ARG A 139 -6.28 8.38 -2.96
N VAL A 140 -5.00 8.67 -3.07
CA VAL A 140 -4.09 7.91 -3.92
C VAL A 140 -3.86 6.51 -3.35
N VAL A 141 -3.81 5.52 -4.24
CA VAL A 141 -3.27 4.18 -3.95
C VAL A 141 -2.16 3.84 -4.95
N ARG A 142 -1.18 3.09 -4.48
CA ARG A 142 0.06 2.80 -5.21
C ARG A 142 0.37 1.29 -5.21
N GLY A 143 1.23 0.85 -6.14
CA GLY A 143 1.85 -0.47 -6.15
C GLY A 143 1.20 -1.54 -7.01
N GLY A 144 -0.09 -1.46 -7.30
CA GLY A 144 -0.82 -2.54 -7.95
C GLY A 144 -1.27 -3.61 -6.95
N ALA A 145 -1.99 -4.63 -7.43
CA ALA A 145 -2.56 -5.68 -6.59
C ALA A 145 -2.52 -7.04 -7.29
N TRP A 146 -2.85 -8.10 -6.55
CA TRP A 146 -2.90 -9.48 -7.00
C TRP A 146 -3.80 -9.74 -8.22
N VAL A 147 -4.74 -8.84 -8.53
CA VAL A 147 -5.78 -8.98 -9.55
C VAL A 147 -5.50 -8.15 -10.81
N VAL A 148 -4.44 -7.36 -10.84
CA VAL A 148 -4.17 -6.45 -11.97
C VAL A 148 -3.17 -7.03 -12.95
N ASP A 149 -3.24 -6.55 -14.20
CA ASP A 149 -2.26 -6.86 -15.24
C ASP A 149 -0.85 -6.42 -14.85
N PRO A 150 0.20 -7.14 -15.28
CA PRO A 150 1.58 -6.82 -14.93
C PRO A 150 2.04 -5.44 -15.39
N TRP A 151 1.42 -4.85 -16.41
CA TRP A 151 1.76 -3.51 -16.87
C TRP A 151 1.39 -2.42 -15.84
N LEU A 152 0.49 -2.69 -14.90
CA LEU A 152 0.15 -1.81 -13.77
C LEU A 152 1.17 -1.89 -12.62
N LEU A 153 2.00 -2.92 -12.56
CA LEU A 153 3.06 -3.05 -11.57
C LEU A 153 4.29 -2.23 -11.99
N ARG A 154 4.17 -0.92 -11.96
CA ARG A 154 5.25 0.04 -12.26
C ARG A 154 5.30 1.10 -11.16
N THR A 155 6.50 1.57 -10.87
CA THR A 155 6.77 2.54 -9.79
C THR A 155 5.94 3.83 -9.92
N ALA A 156 5.68 4.29 -11.16
CA ALA A 156 4.96 5.53 -11.43
C ALA A 156 3.44 5.36 -11.61
N VAL A 157 2.89 4.14 -11.53
CA VAL A 157 1.44 3.94 -11.70
C VAL A 157 0.70 4.47 -10.48
N ARG A 158 -0.28 5.30 -10.74
CA ARG A 158 -1.16 5.96 -9.77
C ARG A 158 -2.59 5.48 -9.96
N CYS A 159 -3.29 5.20 -8.88
CA CYS A 159 -4.73 4.97 -8.90
C CYS A 159 -5.37 5.71 -7.72
N ARG A 160 -6.70 5.71 -7.65
CA ARG A 160 -7.45 6.36 -6.57
C ARG A 160 -8.72 5.60 -6.23
N TYR A 161 -9.11 5.73 -4.97
CA TYR A 161 -10.42 5.32 -4.45
C TYR A 161 -10.98 6.40 -3.55
N ALA A 162 -12.30 6.43 -3.32
CA ALA A 162 -12.87 7.30 -2.31
C ALA A 162 -12.36 6.89 -0.91
N PRO A 163 -12.16 7.82 0.04
CA PRO A 163 -11.62 7.49 1.37
C PRO A 163 -12.42 6.44 2.12
N VAL A 164 -13.71 6.33 1.83
CA VAL A 164 -14.64 5.35 2.41
C VAL A 164 -14.67 4.00 1.69
N ASP A 165 -14.01 3.92 0.52
CA ASP A 165 -13.93 2.65 -0.22
C ASP A 165 -13.03 1.67 0.52
N TRP A 166 -13.33 0.41 0.34
CA TRP A 166 -12.55 -0.71 0.83
C TRP A 166 -12.69 -1.90 -0.13
N GLY A 167 -11.76 -2.83 -0.09
CA GLY A 167 -11.81 -3.99 -0.96
C GLY A 167 -10.67 -4.96 -0.70
N ALA A 168 -10.84 -6.20 -1.16
CA ALA A 168 -9.86 -7.29 -1.00
C ALA A 168 -8.55 -7.07 -1.77
N VAL A 169 -8.41 -5.93 -2.40
CA VAL A 169 -7.23 -5.52 -3.19
C VAL A 169 -6.51 -4.32 -2.58
N ILE A 170 -7.02 -3.73 -1.48
CA ILE A 170 -6.50 -2.50 -0.89
C ILE A 170 -6.06 -2.76 0.54
N GLY A 171 -4.79 -2.46 0.83
CA GLY A 171 -4.17 -2.44 2.14
C GLY A 171 -3.37 -1.14 2.32
N PHE A 172 -2.30 -1.17 3.11
CA PHE A 172 -1.45 -0.01 3.39
C PHE A 172 -0.11 -0.40 3.99
N ARG A 173 0.80 0.55 4.02
CA ARG A 173 2.02 0.58 4.85
C ARG A 173 2.15 1.91 5.56
N CYS A 174 2.89 1.92 6.67
CA CYS A 174 3.15 3.15 7.42
C CYS A 174 4.58 3.65 7.17
N ALA A 175 4.73 4.96 7.25
CA ALA A 175 6.01 5.65 7.37
C ALA A 175 6.18 6.17 8.80
N ARG A 176 7.41 6.22 9.27
CA ARG A 176 7.76 6.80 10.57
C ARG A 176 9.01 7.65 10.44
N VAL A 177 8.98 8.82 11.05
CA VAL A 177 10.19 9.61 11.22
C VAL A 177 11.02 8.97 12.33
N VAL A 178 12.25 8.59 12.03
CA VAL A 178 13.23 8.21 13.04
C VAL A 178 13.97 9.49 13.43
N VAL A 179 13.65 10.01 14.60
CA VAL A 179 14.46 11.10 15.18
C VAL A 179 15.76 10.45 15.67
N PRO A 180 16.92 10.94 15.21
CA PRO A 180 18.21 10.38 15.61
C PRO A 180 18.52 10.57 17.09
#